data_a9eced6a05c38b9a0aa4e9c2530f8a1b
#
_entry.id   a9eced6a05c38b9a0aa4e9c2530f8a1b
#
_cell.length_a   1.000
_cell.length_b   1.000
_cell.length_c   1.000
_cell.angle_alpha   90.00
_cell.angle_beta   90.00
_cell.angle_gamma   90.00
#
_symmetry.space_group_name_H-M   'P 1'
#
loop_
_entity.id
_entity.type
_entity.pdbx_description
1 polymer ?
#
loop_
_entity_poly.entity_id
_entity_poly.type
_entity_poly.pdbx_seq_one_letter_code
_entity_poly.pdbx_strand_id
1 'polypeptide(L)'
;MLVYSTDALPELGLIMYVHTDAVCTDFTAKLVDVHPNGNAYNLCAGILGRNYQPAVNDGQVPIKIEIDLWPRSNVLMKEHKIRLEGSSSNFPRYDRNPNTGQFIPEATKTVFAKQTVFHSNLLPSHLILPIIPR
;
A
#
# COMPACT_ATOMS: atom_id res chain seq x y z
N MET A 1 14.59 -5.94 -19.34
CA MET A 1 13.23 -5.40 -19.56
C MET A 1 12.24 -6.36 -18.93
N LEU A 2 11.44 -5.88 -18.02
CA LEU A 2 10.39 -6.63 -17.36
C LEU A 2 9.04 -6.15 -17.89
N VAL A 3 8.22 -7.09 -18.37
CA VAL A 3 6.84 -6.80 -18.80
C VAL A 3 5.90 -7.46 -17.80
N TYR A 4 4.96 -6.72 -17.29
CA TYR A 4 3.87 -7.28 -16.50
C TYR A 4 2.51 -6.83 -17.03
N SER A 5 1.54 -7.70 -16.96
CA SER A 5 0.15 -7.41 -17.30
C SER A 5 -0.75 -8.21 -16.37
N THR A 6 -1.88 -7.64 -16.07
CA THR A 6 -2.85 -8.25 -15.15
C THR A 6 -4.11 -8.74 -15.84
N ASP A 7 -4.20 -8.63 -17.17
CA ASP A 7 -5.41 -8.98 -17.91
C ASP A 7 -5.76 -10.49 -17.90
N ALA A 8 -4.82 -11.34 -17.45
CA ALA A 8 -5.01 -12.79 -17.38
C ALA A 8 -4.22 -13.48 -16.26
N LEU A 9 -3.67 -12.74 -15.30
CA LEU A 9 -2.77 -13.24 -14.26
C LEU A 9 -3.25 -12.83 -12.85
N PRO A 10 -2.68 -13.41 -11.79
CA PRO A 10 -3.01 -13.01 -10.43
C PRO A 10 -2.87 -11.50 -10.25
N GLU A 11 -3.77 -10.96 -9.45
CA GLU A 11 -3.90 -9.52 -9.23
C GLU A 11 -2.60 -8.88 -8.74
N LEU A 12 -2.30 -7.70 -9.25
CA LEU A 12 -1.21 -6.87 -8.76
C LEU A 12 -1.59 -6.34 -7.38
N GLY A 13 -0.90 -6.77 -6.35
CA GLY A 13 -1.29 -6.45 -4.99
C GLY A 13 -0.12 -6.41 -4.01
N LEU A 14 -0.37 -5.79 -2.88
CA LEU A 14 0.56 -5.72 -1.77
C LEU A 14 -0.02 -6.41 -0.55
N ILE A 15 0.68 -7.41 -0.05
CA ILE A 15 0.41 -8.02 1.25
C ILE A 15 1.31 -7.37 2.29
N MET A 16 0.70 -6.82 3.34
CA MET A 16 1.45 -6.29 4.48
C MET A 16 0.95 -6.89 5.79
N TYR A 17 1.91 -7.12 6.67
CA TYR A 17 1.65 -7.41 8.08
C TYR A 17 1.90 -6.14 8.86
N VAL A 18 0.85 -5.60 9.48
CA VAL A 18 0.88 -4.28 10.08
C VAL A 18 0.33 -4.29 11.51
N HIS A 19 0.73 -3.29 12.27
CA HIS A 19 0.15 -2.96 13.55
C HIS A 19 -0.04 -1.44 13.62
N THR A 20 -1.11 -0.99 14.26
CA THR A 20 -1.37 0.42 14.53
C THR A 20 -1.95 0.59 15.94
N ASP A 21 -1.63 1.70 16.58
CA ASP A 21 -2.25 2.12 17.85
C ASP A 21 -3.49 3.02 17.65
N ALA A 22 -3.82 3.35 16.39
CA ALA A 22 -4.98 4.15 16.07
C ALA A 22 -6.27 3.33 16.04
N VAL A 23 -7.37 3.95 16.43
CA VAL A 23 -8.72 3.37 16.35
C VAL A 23 -9.13 3.10 14.90
N CYS A 24 -8.73 3.98 14.00
CA CYS A 24 -8.99 3.89 12.57
C CYS A 24 -7.84 4.54 11.82
N THR A 25 -7.36 3.93 10.77
CA THR A 25 -6.28 4.48 9.95
C THR A 25 -6.35 3.93 8.52
N ASP A 26 -5.65 4.57 7.60
CA ASP A 26 -5.51 4.09 6.24
C ASP A 26 -4.10 3.56 6.00
N PHE A 27 -4.01 2.59 5.10
CA PHE A 27 -2.76 2.14 4.50
C PHE A 27 -2.84 2.32 3.00
N THR A 28 -1.90 3.05 2.44
CA THR A 28 -1.79 3.28 1.00
C THR A 28 -0.51 2.68 0.46
N ALA A 29 -0.54 2.28 -0.78
CA ALA A 29 0.63 1.78 -1.47
C ALA A 29 0.73 2.37 -2.87
N LYS A 30 1.96 2.60 -3.34
CA LYS A 30 2.27 3.01 -4.71
C LYS A 30 3.38 2.14 -5.26
N LEU A 31 3.22 1.76 -6.51
CA LEU A 31 4.28 1.16 -7.30
C LEU A 31 4.87 2.22 -8.22
N VAL A 32 6.17 2.37 -8.19
CA VAL A 32 6.88 3.47 -8.86
C VAL A 32 7.99 2.91 -9.72
N ASP A 33 8.08 3.39 -10.96
CA ASP A 33 9.21 3.17 -11.86
C ASP A 33 10.24 4.27 -11.65
N VAL A 34 11.42 3.91 -11.20
CA VAL A 34 12.54 4.83 -11.00
C VAL A 34 13.53 4.67 -12.14
N HIS A 35 13.67 5.71 -12.93
CA HIS A 35 14.56 5.77 -14.06
C HIS A 35 16.02 5.97 -13.65
N PRO A 36 17.00 5.62 -14.49
CA PRO A 36 18.41 5.81 -14.19
C PRO A 36 18.83 7.27 -13.92
N ASN A 37 18.10 8.23 -14.47
CA ASN A 37 18.32 9.66 -14.24
C ASN A 37 17.73 10.18 -12.92
N GLY A 38 17.14 9.29 -12.09
CA GLY A 38 16.51 9.62 -10.83
C GLY A 38 15.04 10.04 -10.90
N ASN A 39 14.48 10.22 -12.08
CA ASN A 39 13.05 10.48 -12.23
C ASN A 39 12.23 9.28 -11.77
N ALA A 40 11.12 9.54 -11.08
CA ALA A 40 10.26 8.52 -10.52
C ALA A 40 8.82 8.72 -10.99
N TYR A 41 8.27 7.71 -11.62
CA TYR A 41 6.93 7.74 -12.20
C TYR A 41 6.00 6.78 -11.48
N ASN A 42 4.90 7.30 -10.96
CA ASN A 42 3.88 6.47 -10.32
C ASN A 42 3.18 5.61 -11.38
N LEU A 43 3.27 4.30 -11.23
CA LEU A 43 2.61 3.34 -12.11
C LEU A 43 1.18 3.08 -11.66
N CYS A 44 1.00 2.77 -10.39
CA CYS A 44 -0.29 2.50 -9.79
C CYS A 44 -0.26 2.79 -8.29
N ALA A 45 -1.43 2.94 -7.71
CA ALA A 45 -1.59 3.14 -6.27
C ALA A 45 -2.92 2.57 -5.80
N GLY A 46 -2.92 2.03 -4.59
CA GLY A 46 -4.07 1.51 -3.91
C GLY A 46 -4.20 2.03 -2.50
N ILE A 47 -5.35 1.81 -1.90
CA ILE A 47 -5.66 2.15 -0.52
C ILE A 47 -6.50 1.06 0.11
N LEU A 48 -6.15 0.70 1.33
CA LEU A 48 -7.02 0.00 2.24
C LEU A 48 -7.42 0.99 3.34
N GLY A 49 -8.64 1.41 3.33
CA GLY A 49 -9.11 2.45 4.22
C GLY A 49 -10.55 2.30 4.64
N ARG A 50 -10.97 3.25 5.41
CA ARG A 50 -12.34 3.63 5.79
C ARG A 50 -13.19 2.64 6.60
N ASN A 51 -13.24 1.38 6.23
CA ASN A 51 -14.05 0.37 6.95
C ASN A 51 -13.16 -0.67 7.60
N TYR A 52 -11.85 -0.54 7.43
CA TYR A 52 -10.91 -1.37 8.12
C TYR A 52 -10.75 -0.85 9.55
N GLN A 53 -11.63 -1.29 10.39
CA GLN A 53 -11.35 -1.32 11.82
C GLN A 53 -10.49 -2.57 12.03
N PRO A 54 -9.22 -2.43 12.39
CA PRO A 54 -8.50 -3.58 12.91
C PRO A 54 -9.39 -4.14 14.02
N ALA A 55 -9.70 -5.42 13.92
CA ALA A 55 -10.44 -6.10 14.97
C ALA A 55 -9.84 -5.66 16.29
N VAL A 56 -10.67 -5.04 17.10
CA VAL A 56 -10.30 -4.32 18.29
C VAL A 56 -9.16 -5.01 19.01
N ASN A 57 -8.03 -4.41 18.92
CA ASN A 57 -6.95 -4.36 19.86
C ASN A 57 -7.12 -5.17 21.15
N ASP A 58 -6.59 -6.34 21.14
CA ASP A 58 -5.81 -6.78 22.29
C ASP A 58 -4.33 -6.31 22.19
N GLY A 59 -4.11 -5.31 21.34
CA GLY A 59 -2.93 -4.42 21.34
C GLY A 59 -1.64 -4.98 20.76
N GLN A 60 -1.55 -6.22 20.33
CA GLN A 60 -0.22 -6.79 20.00
C GLN A 60 -0.16 -7.73 18.81
N VAL A 61 -1.24 -8.06 18.17
CA VAL A 61 -1.21 -9.02 17.04
C VAL A 61 -1.05 -8.30 15.73
N PRO A 62 0.00 -8.57 14.95
CA PRO A 62 0.12 -8.06 13.59
C PRO A 62 -1.04 -8.54 12.74
N ILE A 63 -1.62 -7.64 11.95
CA ILE A 63 -2.75 -7.91 11.08
C ILE A 63 -2.24 -8.04 9.66
N LYS A 64 -2.67 -9.08 8.96
CA LYS A 64 -2.44 -9.22 7.52
C LYS A 64 -3.45 -8.34 6.79
N ILE A 65 -2.97 -7.44 5.96
CA ILE A 65 -3.77 -6.62 5.05
C ILE A 65 -3.36 -6.85 3.61
N GLU A 66 -4.32 -6.66 2.70
CA GLU A 66 -4.11 -6.76 1.26
C GLU A 66 -4.55 -5.47 0.61
N ILE A 67 -3.66 -4.84 -0.15
CA ILE A 67 -3.94 -3.62 -0.89
C ILE A 67 -3.92 -3.95 -2.38
N ASP A 68 -5.06 -3.83 -3.03
CA ASP A 68 -5.17 -3.90 -4.48
C ASP A 68 -4.51 -2.65 -5.10
N LEU A 69 -3.56 -2.86 -6.00
CA LEU A 69 -2.86 -1.81 -6.72
C LEU A 69 -3.48 -1.51 -8.09
N TRP A 70 -4.59 -2.16 -8.41
CA TRP A 70 -5.29 -2.08 -9.67
C TRP A 70 -4.51 -2.66 -10.86
N PRO A 71 -5.19 -3.31 -11.78
CA PRO A 71 -4.56 -3.91 -12.94
C PRO A 71 -3.88 -2.86 -13.82
N ARG A 72 -2.64 -3.15 -14.18
CA ARG A 72 -1.83 -2.35 -15.10
C ARG A 72 -0.90 -3.23 -15.90
N SER A 73 -0.71 -2.86 -17.15
CA SER A 73 0.37 -3.39 -17.97
C SER A 73 1.47 -2.34 -18.12
N ASN A 74 2.70 -2.70 -17.86
CA ASN A 74 3.84 -1.82 -18.05
C ASN A 74 5.10 -2.59 -18.42
N VAL A 75 6.05 -1.90 -19.02
CA VAL A 75 7.36 -2.42 -19.37
C VAL A 75 8.41 -1.66 -18.58
N LEU A 76 9.07 -2.36 -17.67
CA LEU A 76 10.23 -1.82 -16.98
C LEU A 76 11.48 -2.06 -17.82
N MET A 77 12.14 -1.00 -18.20
CA MET A 77 13.32 -1.06 -19.05
C MET A 77 14.56 -1.50 -18.24
N LYS A 78 15.62 -1.87 -18.95
CA LYS A 78 16.92 -2.15 -18.33
C LYS A 78 17.37 -0.94 -17.51
N GLU A 79 17.99 -1.19 -16.35
CA GLU A 79 18.49 -0.20 -15.39
C GLU A 79 17.39 0.61 -14.64
N HIS A 80 16.12 0.43 -14.97
CA HIS A 80 15.04 0.96 -14.14
C HIS A 80 14.93 0.16 -12.84
N LYS A 81 14.44 0.80 -11.80
CA LYS A 81 14.22 0.18 -10.48
C LYS A 81 12.74 0.25 -10.11
N ILE A 82 12.24 -0.85 -9.58
CA ILE A 82 10.93 -0.87 -8.95
C ILE A 82 11.08 -0.31 -7.53
N ARG A 83 10.23 0.67 -7.20
CA ARG A 83 10.10 1.18 -5.83
C ARG A 83 8.67 1.00 -5.36
N LEU A 84 8.50 0.37 -4.21
CA LEU A 84 7.25 0.27 -3.49
C LEU A 84 7.24 1.30 -2.37
N GLU A 85 6.22 2.14 -2.32
CA GLU A 85 6.01 3.13 -1.28
C GLU A 85 4.75 2.77 -0.48
N GLY A 86 4.89 2.55 0.81
CA GLY A 86 3.79 2.39 1.77
C GLY A 86 3.64 3.65 2.62
N SER A 87 2.41 4.09 2.84
CA SER A 87 2.12 5.28 3.65
C SER A 87 0.74 5.18 4.29
N SER A 88 0.49 6.02 5.27
CA SER A 88 -0.84 6.22 5.86
C SER A 88 -1.67 7.29 5.15
N SER A 89 -1.14 7.92 4.13
CA SER A 89 -1.85 8.94 3.35
C SER A 89 -1.32 9.03 1.92
N ASN A 90 -2.20 9.33 0.99
CA ASN A 90 -1.85 9.63 -0.40
C ASN A 90 -2.70 10.80 -0.92
N PHE A 91 -2.71 11.88 -0.13
CA PHE A 91 -3.39 13.12 -0.51
C PHE A 91 -2.68 13.79 -1.71
N PRO A 92 -3.41 14.38 -2.65
CA PRO A 92 -4.88 14.60 -2.69
C PRO A 92 -5.66 13.49 -3.41
N ARG A 93 -5.04 12.36 -3.78
CA ARG A 93 -5.72 11.25 -4.46
C ARG A 93 -6.79 10.61 -3.56
N TYR A 94 -6.50 10.54 -2.28
CA TYR A 94 -7.39 10.06 -1.22
C TYR A 94 -7.41 11.08 -0.09
N ASP A 95 -8.57 11.25 0.55
CA ASP A 95 -8.68 12.09 1.73
C ASP A 95 -7.81 11.57 2.86
N ARG A 96 -7.29 12.48 3.68
CA ARG A 96 -6.52 12.09 4.86
C ARG A 96 -7.42 11.56 5.94
N ASN A 97 -7.11 10.38 6.47
CA ASN A 97 -7.79 9.82 7.63
C ASN A 97 -7.33 10.57 8.90
N PRO A 98 -8.26 11.11 9.70
CA PRO A 98 -7.93 11.80 10.95
C PRO A 98 -7.51 10.84 12.08
N ASN A 99 -7.60 9.52 11.89
CA ASN A 99 -7.29 8.44 12.83
C ASN A 99 -8.18 8.41 14.09
N THR A 100 -9.30 9.14 14.10
CA THR A 100 -10.20 9.27 15.24
C THR A 100 -11.38 8.30 15.21
N GLY A 101 -11.59 7.61 14.10
CA GLY A 101 -12.79 6.80 13.85
C GLY A 101 -14.04 7.62 13.50
N GLN A 102 -13.93 8.95 13.47
CA GLN A 102 -15.01 9.83 13.05
C GLN A 102 -15.15 9.85 11.52
N PHE A 103 -16.33 10.22 11.04
CA PHE A 103 -16.54 10.43 9.62
C PHE A 103 -15.65 11.57 9.12
N ILE A 104 -14.85 11.32 8.07
CA ILE A 104 -13.77 12.23 7.63
C ILE A 104 -14.25 13.69 7.44
N PRO A 105 -15.39 13.97 6.74
CA PRO A 105 -15.87 15.34 6.55
C PRO A 105 -16.27 16.07 7.83
N GLU A 106 -16.56 15.34 8.90
CA GLU A 106 -17.00 15.89 10.20
C GLU A 106 -15.85 15.98 11.21
N ALA A 107 -14.71 15.40 10.89
CA ALA A 107 -13.58 15.36 11.79
C ALA A 107 -12.89 16.72 11.91
N THR A 108 -12.94 17.30 13.11
CA THR A 108 -12.31 18.58 13.43
C THR A 108 -10.92 18.43 14.05
N LYS A 109 -10.55 17.21 14.41
CA LYS A 109 -9.28 16.87 15.06
C LYS A 109 -8.61 15.71 14.34
N THR A 110 -7.29 15.68 14.40
CA THR A 110 -6.48 14.55 13.95
C THR A 110 -5.67 14.00 15.12
N VAL A 111 -5.43 12.68 15.09
CA VAL A 111 -4.61 11.98 16.08
C VAL A 111 -3.43 11.36 15.38
N PHE A 112 -2.26 11.44 16.00
CA PHE A 112 -1.09 10.72 15.51
C PHE A 112 -1.29 9.22 15.67
N ALA A 113 -0.93 8.46 14.64
CA ALA A 113 -0.92 7.02 14.66
C ALA A 113 0.51 6.50 14.55
N LYS A 114 0.88 5.58 15.45
CA LYS A 114 2.12 4.83 15.31
C LYS A 114 1.82 3.56 14.55
N GLN A 115 2.40 3.45 13.37
CA GLN A 115 2.22 2.30 12.49
C GLN A 115 3.51 1.50 12.39
N THR A 116 3.38 0.20 12.43
CA THR A 116 4.50 -0.73 12.26
C THR A 116 4.21 -1.64 11.07
N VAL A 117 5.17 -1.80 10.19
CA VAL A 117 5.15 -2.78 9.11
C VAL A 117 6.20 -3.85 9.41
N PHE A 118 5.80 -5.10 9.33
CA PHE A 118 6.67 -6.23 9.64
C PHE A 118 7.26 -6.83 8.36
N HIS A 119 8.55 -7.16 8.40
CA HIS A 119 9.32 -7.72 7.30
C HIS A 119 10.17 -8.92 7.77
N SER A 120 9.60 -9.80 8.54
CA SER A 120 10.29 -10.99 9.03
C SER A 120 9.91 -12.24 8.22
N ASN A 121 10.63 -13.33 8.41
CA ASN A 121 10.28 -14.62 7.81
C ASN A 121 8.91 -15.14 8.27
N LEU A 122 8.46 -14.76 9.46
CA LEU A 122 7.16 -15.15 10.00
C LEU A 122 6.04 -14.20 9.55
N LEU A 123 6.38 -12.95 9.21
CA LEU A 123 5.44 -11.90 8.81
C LEU A 123 5.96 -11.23 7.53
N PRO A 124 5.97 -11.97 6.40
CA PRO A 124 6.61 -11.53 5.17
C PRO A 124 5.71 -10.57 4.38
N SER A 125 5.82 -9.28 4.65
CA SER A 125 5.21 -8.28 3.76
C SER A 125 5.86 -8.33 2.39
N HIS A 126 5.05 -8.43 1.32
CA HIS A 126 5.56 -8.61 -0.03
C HIS A 126 4.62 -8.07 -1.11
N LEU A 127 5.20 -7.72 -2.25
CA LEU A 127 4.50 -7.34 -3.46
C LEU A 127 4.23 -8.59 -4.31
N ILE A 128 3.00 -8.74 -4.77
CA ILE A 128 2.62 -9.70 -5.82
C ILE A 128 2.69 -8.95 -7.15
N LEU A 129 3.64 -9.35 -8.00
CA LEU A 129 3.86 -8.74 -9.31
C LEU A 129 3.77 -9.81 -10.39
N PRO A 130 2.67 -9.89 -11.15
CA PRO A 130 2.54 -10.82 -12.24
C PRO A 130 3.49 -10.44 -13.39
N ILE A 131 4.33 -11.38 -13.80
CA ILE A 131 5.35 -11.18 -14.85
C ILE A 131 4.96 -12.02 -16.05
N ILE A 132 4.97 -11.40 -17.25
CA ILE A 132 4.81 -12.12 -18.50
C ILE A 132 6.21 -12.64 -18.91
N PRO A 133 6.42 -13.96 -18.95
CA PRO A 133 7.66 -14.51 -19.49
C PRO A 133 7.75 -14.22 -20.98
N ARG A 134 8.94 -13.92 -21.45
CA ARG A 134 9.29 -13.78 -22.88
C ARG A 134 10.09 -14.97 -23.35
#